data_08896a33181f5369bb08e221737f261b
#
_entry.id   08896a33181f5369bb08e221737f261b
#
_cell.length_a   1.000
_cell.length_b   1.000
_cell.length_c   1.000
_cell.angle_alpha   90.00
_cell.angle_beta   90.00
_cell.angle_gamma   90.00
#
_symmetry.space_group_name_H-M   'P 1'
#
loop_
_entity.id
_entity.type
_entity.pdbx_description
1 polymer ?
#
loop_
_entity_poly.entity_id
_entity_poly.type
_entity_poly.pdbx_seq_one_letter_code
_entity_poly.pdbx_strand_id
1 'polypeptide(L)'
;SITVRAFNTQTKSSGFHKIDLLTGDSKVISQGESKHSRYLRAKDADTYLFTKETIRSSPNLFCFSFLDSSNLETHDFLKKQNNAFELTDINLQQDSFVWPKVQMINYRAFGQKLQGLLYTPLASSIGVKLPMIIYFYERYSDRFHDYKTPAPSASTINVSWFVSNGYAVFIPDIIYKVGRPGESALKCINKGVDQVLKIEKRIDQKRMGLQGQSWGGYQTAFLITRTNRYACAMAGAPVSNMFSAYGGIRYSSGMSRQFQYEKTQSRIGKTPWKGFYSYKKNSPVFYANKVNTPLLIMHNDNDGAVPFTQGVELFMGLRRLEKPVWMLVYNGEQHNLRKRANRLDLSIRMSEFFDYYLKNSLKPDWMAKGRSLKEKPTEK
;
A
#
# COMPACT_ATOMS: atom_id res chain seq x y z
N SER A 1 -9.38 -36.05 -7.37
CA SER A 1 -9.86 -34.67 -7.14
C SER A 1 -8.71 -33.75 -6.74
N ILE A 2 -8.84 -32.46 -7.06
CA ILE A 2 -7.89 -31.40 -6.67
C ILE A 2 -8.63 -30.36 -5.82
N THR A 3 -7.87 -29.60 -5.03
CA THR A 3 -8.42 -28.41 -4.36
C THR A 3 -7.88 -27.16 -5.03
N VAL A 4 -8.78 -26.23 -5.31
CA VAL A 4 -8.47 -24.94 -5.93
C VAL A 4 -8.88 -23.79 -5.01
N ARG A 5 -8.14 -22.69 -5.08
CA ARG A 5 -8.58 -21.43 -4.51
C ARG A 5 -9.39 -20.65 -5.53
N ALA A 6 -10.63 -20.38 -5.23
CA ALA A 6 -11.49 -19.50 -6.01
C ALA A 6 -11.35 -18.05 -5.53
N PHE A 7 -11.41 -17.09 -6.46
CA PHE A 7 -11.37 -15.66 -6.17
C PHE A 7 -12.36 -14.91 -7.05
N ASN A 8 -13.24 -14.16 -6.43
CA ASN A 8 -14.19 -13.30 -7.14
C ASN A 8 -13.56 -11.96 -7.44
N THR A 9 -13.35 -11.65 -8.71
CA THR A 9 -12.68 -10.41 -9.14
C THR A 9 -13.52 -9.15 -8.93
N GLN A 10 -14.82 -9.26 -8.67
CA GLN A 10 -15.71 -8.13 -8.42
C GLN A 10 -15.84 -7.84 -6.92
N THR A 11 -16.20 -8.84 -6.11
CA THR A 11 -16.40 -8.71 -4.65
C THR A 11 -15.12 -8.88 -3.85
N LYS A 12 -14.05 -9.41 -4.47
CA LYS A 12 -12.77 -9.76 -3.86
C LYS A 12 -12.85 -10.86 -2.80
N SER A 13 -14.00 -11.49 -2.69
CA SER A 13 -14.18 -12.67 -1.84
C SER A 13 -13.37 -13.85 -2.38
N SER A 14 -12.96 -14.73 -1.50
CA SER A 14 -12.24 -15.95 -1.87
C SER A 14 -12.79 -17.17 -1.15
N GLY A 15 -12.35 -18.35 -1.59
CA GLY A 15 -12.78 -19.60 -1.01
C GLY A 15 -11.94 -20.76 -1.51
N PHE A 16 -12.25 -21.96 -1.01
CA PHE A 16 -11.64 -23.20 -1.44
C PHE A 16 -12.72 -24.16 -1.94
N HIS A 17 -12.45 -24.81 -3.06
CA HIS A 17 -13.34 -25.77 -3.71
C HIS A 17 -12.57 -27.06 -3.98
N LYS A 18 -13.22 -28.19 -3.78
CA LYS A 18 -12.74 -29.51 -4.23
C LYS A 18 -13.38 -29.81 -5.59
N ILE A 19 -12.57 -30.10 -6.59
CA ILE A 19 -13.01 -30.40 -7.95
C ILE A 19 -12.70 -31.86 -8.25
N ASP A 20 -13.69 -32.61 -8.68
CA ASP A 20 -13.47 -33.93 -9.24
C ASP A 20 -12.97 -33.79 -10.67
N LEU A 21 -11.82 -34.42 -10.98
CA LEU A 21 -11.18 -34.28 -12.28
C LEU A 21 -11.82 -35.18 -13.36
N LEU A 22 -12.62 -36.18 -12.95
CA LEU A 22 -13.29 -37.09 -13.90
C LEU A 22 -14.65 -36.52 -14.31
N THR A 23 -15.42 -36.01 -13.34
CA THR A 23 -16.78 -35.51 -13.61
C THR A 23 -16.84 -34.00 -13.82
N GLY A 24 -15.83 -33.27 -13.35
CA GLY A 24 -15.83 -31.80 -13.31
C GLY A 24 -16.65 -31.21 -12.16
N ASP A 25 -17.25 -32.03 -11.30
CA ASP A 25 -18.06 -31.56 -10.18
C ASP A 25 -17.24 -30.78 -9.17
N SER A 26 -17.83 -29.68 -8.67
CA SER A 26 -17.21 -28.84 -7.67
C SER A 26 -17.99 -28.85 -6.36
N LYS A 27 -17.30 -29.13 -5.26
CA LYS A 27 -17.84 -29.03 -3.89
C LYS A 27 -17.15 -27.87 -3.15
N VAL A 28 -17.93 -27.00 -2.53
CA VAL A 28 -17.42 -25.88 -1.75
C VAL A 28 -16.87 -26.38 -0.41
N ILE A 29 -15.61 -26.05 -0.09
CA ILE A 29 -15.00 -26.27 1.23
C ILE A 29 -15.30 -25.06 2.12
N SER A 30 -15.05 -23.87 1.60
CA SER A 30 -15.38 -22.61 2.27
C SER A 30 -15.42 -21.48 1.26
N GLN A 31 -16.39 -20.57 1.40
CA GLN A 31 -16.56 -19.39 0.55
C GLN A 31 -17.25 -18.29 1.35
N GLY A 32 -16.98 -17.02 1.05
CA GLY A 32 -17.68 -15.91 1.69
C GLY A 32 -16.97 -14.57 1.47
N GLU A 33 -17.56 -13.50 2.03
CA GLU A 33 -17.04 -12.14 1.98
C GLU A 33 -15.82 -11.96 2.94
N SER A 34 -14.77 -12.72 2.65
CA SER A 34 -13.56 -12.78 3.44
C SER A 34 -12.39 -13.24 2.57
N LYS A 35 -11.18 -13.06 3.06
CA LYS A 35 -9.98 -13.62 2.46
C LYS A 35 -9.68 -14.96 3.11
N HIS A 36 -9.55 -16.00 2.29
CA HIS A 36 -9.14 -17.33 2.68
C HIS A 36 -7.70 -17.59 2.25
N SER A 37 -6.88 -18.14 3.14
CA SER A 37 -5.47 -18.44 2.87
C SER A 37 -4.94 -19.60 3.72
N ARG A 38 -3.66 -19.96 3.56
CA ARG A 38 -2.96 -21.00 4.34
C ARG A 38 -3.69 -22.35 4.38
N TYR A 39 -4.06 -22.83 3.20
CA TYR A 39 -4.74 -24.11 3.05
C TYR A 39 -3.82 -25.30 3.38
N LEU A 40 -4.34 -26.22 4.18
CA LEU A 40 -3.75 -27.54 4.45
C LEU A 40 -4.85 -28.60 4.38
N ARG A 41 -4.54 -29.77 3.82
CA ARG A 41 -5.42 -30.95 3.83
C ARG A 41 -4.81 -32.04 4.68
N ALA A 42 -5.63 -32.73 5.46
CA ALA A 42 -5.23 -33.94 6.16
C ALA A 42 -4.81 -35.03 5.17
N LYS A 43 -3.83 -35.85 5.56
CA LYS A 43 -3.29 -36.92 4.70
C LYS A 43 -4.34 -37.99 4.43
N ASP A 44 -5.01 -38.46 5.48
CA ASP A 44 -5.84 -39.66 5.46
C ASP A 44 -7.35 -39.34 5.71
N ALA A 45 -7.74 -38.08 5.57
CA ALA A 45 -9.14 -37.65 5.73
C ALA A 45 -9.47 -36.45 4.82
N ASP A 46 -10.76 -36.29 4.49
CA ASP A 46 -11.26 -35.11 3.79
C ASP A 46 -11.50 -33.95 4.76
N THR A 47 -10.48 -33.68 5.57
CA THR A 47 -10.45 -32.60 6.54
C THR A 47 -9.46 -31.53 6.08
N TYR A 48 -9.84 -30.27 6.23
CA TYR A 48 -9.14 -29.10 5.70
C TYR A 48 -8.97 -28.06 6.79
N LEU A 49 -7.78 -27.49 6.87
CA LEU A 49 -7.45 -26.32 7.68
C LEU A 49 -7.13 -25.14 6.79
N PHE A 50 -7.61 -23.97 7.14
CA PHE A 50 -7.30 -22.72 6.43
C PHE A 50 -7.48 -21.53 7.34
N THR A 51 -6.91 -20.37 6.96
CA THR A 51 -7.17 -19.13 7.67
C THR A 51 -8.20 -18.28 6.94
N LYS A 52 -9.05 -17.60 7.70
CA LYS A 52 -10.05 -16.65 7.22
C LYS A 52 -9.85 -15.31 7.93
N GLU A 53 -9.88 -14.22 7.17
CA GLU A 53 -9.74 -12.86 7.68
C GLU A 53 -10.66 -11.87 6.96
N THR A 54 -10.96 -10.78 7.64
CA THR A 54 -11.61 -9.60 7.07
C THR A 54 -10.87 -8.35 7.54
N ILE A 55 -11.27 -7.17 7.08
CA ILE A 55 -10.70 -5.90 7.58
C ILE A 55 -10.83 -5.75 9.11
N ARG A 56 -11.82 -6.39 9.73
CA ARG A 56 -12.16 -6.28 11.15
C ARG A 56 -11.89 -7.54 11.98
N SER A 57 -11.57 -8.63 11.33
CA SER A 57 -11.28 -9.91 11.98
C SER A 57 -9.89 -10.37 11.59
N SER A 58 -9.04 -10.60 12.57
CA SER A 58 -7.68 -11.12 12.36
C SER A 58 -7.72 -12.51 11.70
N PRO A 59 -6.62 -12.96 11.07
CA PRO A 59 -6.57 -14.28 10.45
C PRO A 59 -6.74 -15.38 11.50
N ASN A 60 -7.95 -15.89 11.67
CA ASN A 60 -8.26 -17.04 12.52
C ASN A 60 -8.18 -18.34 11.73
N LEU A 61 -7.89 -19.44 12.43
CA LEU A 61 -7.82 -20.78 11.88
C LEU A 61 -9.21 -21.43 11.88
N PHE A 62 -9.57 -22.01 10.75
CA PHE A 62 -10.83 -22.72 10.54
C PHE A 62 -10.56 -24.15 10.12
N CYS A 63 -11.48 -25.04 10.50
CA CYS A 63 -11.52 -26.44 10.09
C CYS A 63 -12.82 -26.73 9.33
N PHE A 64 -12.70 -27.55 8.29
CA PHE A 64 -13.83 -28.09 7.54
C PHE A 64 -13.59 -29.56 7.21
N SER A 65 -14.63 -30.41 7.34
CA SER A 65 -14.57 -31.81 6.95
C SER A 65 -15.78 -32.15 6.09
N PHE A 66 -15.56 -32.89 5.00
CA PHE A 66 -16.63 -33.64 4.35
C PHE A 66 -16.86 -34.91 5.17
N LEU A 67 -17.95 -34.94 5.94
CA LEU A 67 -18.34 -36.12 6.70
C LEU A 67 -18.90 -37.16 5.74
N ASP A 68 -18.40 -38.39 5.83
CA ASP A 68 -19.04 -39.55 5.24
C ASP A 68 -20.24 -39.89 6.13
N SER A 69 -21.44 -40.01 5.54
CA SER A 69 -22.70 -40.28 6.25
C SER A 69 -22.75 -41.62 6.98
N SER A 70 -21.74 -42.46 6.85
CA SER A 70 -21.65 -43.79 7.42
C SER A 70 -21.16 -43.87 8.87
N ASN A 71 -20.55 -42.81 9.43
CA ASN A 71 -19.98 -42.79 10.81
C ASN A 71 -20.68 -41.73 11.70
N LEU A 72 -21.87 -42.08 12.18
CA LEU A 72 -22.87 -41.16 12.71
C LEU A 72 -22.80 -40.85 14.22
N GLU A 73 -21.95 -41.51 15.01
CA GLU A 73 -22.08 -41.45 16.49
C GLU A 73 -21.21 -40.41 17.22
N THR A 74 -20.24 -39.80 16.58
CA THR A 74 -19.29 -38.95 17.34
C THR A 74 -19.32 -37.45 17.04
N HIS A 75 -20.18 -36.97 16.11
CA HIS A 75 -20.02 -35.58 15.64
C HIS A 75 -21.34 -34.83 15.39
N ASP A 76 -22.27 -34.84 16.33
CA ASP A 76 -23.51 -34.01 16.26
C ASP A 76 -23.20 -32.51 16.16
N PHE A 77 -22.06 -32.08 16.63
CA PHE A 77 -21.58 -30.70 16.53
C PHE A 77 -21.22 -30.30 15.08
N LEU A 78 -20.65 -31.23 14.29
CA LEU A 78 -20.27 -30.97 12.90
C LEU A 78 -21.44 -31.12 11.91
N LYS A 79 -22.50 -31.85 12.30
CA LYS A 79 -23.71 -32.06 11.43
C LYS A 79 -24.56 -30.83 11.24
N LYS A 80 -24.56 -29.89 12.17
CA LYS A 80 -25.41 -28.70 12.11
C LYS A 80 -24.90 -27.60 11.18
N GLN A 81 -23.68 -27.72 10.66
CA GLN A 81 -23.09 -26.65 9.83
C GLN A 81 -22.43 -27.23 8.59
N ASN A 82 -23.01 -27.02 7.43
CA ASN A 82 -22.31 -27.06 6.13
C ASN A 82 -21.22 -25.96 6.03
N ASN A 83 -20.72 -25.48 7.16
CA ASN A 83 -19.78 -24.36 7.28
C ASN A 83 -18.54 -24.80 8.05
N ALA A 84 -17.40 -24.24 7.66
CA ALA A 84 -16.17 -24.38 8.43
C ALA A 84 -16.36 -23.79 9.83
N PHE A 85 -15.89 -24.49 10.87
CA PHE A 85 -15.92 -24.00 12.24
C PHE A 85 -14.58 -23.35 12.63
N GLU A 86 -14.65 -22.33 13.44
CA GLU A 86 -13.50 -21.58 13.92
C GLU A 86 -12.78 -22.33 15.04
N LEU A 87 -11.47 -22.53 14.84
CA LEU A 87 -10.60 -23.20 15.83
C LEU A 87 -9.88 -22.21 16.77
N THR A 88 -9.69 -20.97 16.31
CA THR A 88 -9.00 -19.95 17.07
C THR A 88 -9.76 -18.65 17.02
N ASP A 89 -9.75 -17.92 18.11
CA ASP A 89 -10.21 -16.54 18.18
C ASP A 89 -9.10 -15.69 18.81
N ILE A 90 -8.20 -15.19 17.96
CA ILE A 90 -7.01 -14.44 18.38
C ILE A 90 -7.22 -12.95 18.27
N ASN A 91 -6.40 -12.18 19.02
CA ASN A 91 -6.46 -10.70 19.04
C ASN A 91 -7.80 -10.14 19.56
N LEU A 92 -8.40 -10.75 20.57
CA LEU A 92 -9.65 -10.29 21.20
C LEU A 92 -9.60 -8.82 21.62
N GLN A 93 -8.42 -8.30 22.00
CA GLN A 93 -8.22 -6.90 22.32
C GLN A 93 -8.57 -5.95 21.16
N GLN A 94 -8.65 -6.45 19.95
CA GLN A 94 -8.99 -5.63 18.77
C GLN A 94 -10.39 -5.01 18.86
N ASP A 95 -11.32 -5.65 19.57
CA ASP A 95 -12.71 -5.18 19.71
C ASP A 95 -12.81 -3.86 20.48
N SER A 96 -11.78 -3.54 21.28
CA SER A 96 -11.68 -2.25 21.99
C SER A 96 -11.16 -1.10 21.12
N PHE A 97 -10.71 -1.34 19.89
CA PHE A 97 -10.16 -0.32 19.00
C PHE A 97 -11.14 0.11 17.91
N VAL A 98 -10.94 1.34 17.42
CA VAL A 98 -11.71 1.87 16.29
C VAL A 98 -11.13 1.34 14.98
N TRP A 99 -11.84 0.41 14.36
CA TRP A 99 -11.45 -0.17 13.07
C TRP A 99 -12.00 0.65 11.90
N PRO A 100 -11.29 0.63 10.75
CA PRO A 100 -11.79 1.28 9.55
C PRO A 100 -13.01 0.56 8.97
N LYS A 101 -13.93 1.34 8.39
CA LYS A 101 -14.83 0.85 7.35
C LYS A 101 -14.10 0.90 6.02
N VAL A 102 -14.18 -0.16 5.22
CA VAL A 102 -13.66 -0.18 3.85
C VAL A 102 -14.80 -0.16 2.83
N GLN A 103 -14.61 0.61 1.77
CA GLN A 103 -15.54 0.71 0.65
C GLN A 103 -14.80 0.57 -0.68
N MET A 104 -15.35 -0.22 -1.60
CA MET A 104 -14.86 -0.30 -2.97
C MET A 104 -15.32 0.91 -3.78
N ILE A 105 -14.39 1.63 -4.36
CA ILE A 105 -14.64 2.79 -5.19
C ILE A 105 -14.42 2.40 -6.65
N ASN A 106 -15.48 2.44 -7.45
CA ASN A 106 -15.40 2.18 -8.88
C ASN A 106 -15.21 3.50 -9.64
N TYR A 107 -14.22 3.57 -10.53
CA TYR A 107 -13.96 4.75 -11.36
C TYR A 107 -13.43 4.35 -12.74
N ARG A 108 -13.22 5.31 -13.62
CA ARG A 108 -12.70 5.06 -14.97
C ARG A 108 -11.45 5.91 -15.25
N ALA A 109 -10.45 5.28 -15.84
CA ALA A 109 -9.31 5.96 -16.44
C ALA A 109 -8.91 5.26 -17.74
N PHE A 110 -8.52 6.03 -18.74
CA PHE A 110 -8.18 5.51 -20.08
C PHE A 110 -9.26 4.63 -20.72
N GLY A 111 -10.55 4.90 -20.44
CA GLY A 111 -11.67 4.09 -20.92
C GLY A 111 -11.91 2.79 -20.15
N GLN A 112 -10.99 2.36 -19.28
CA GLN A 112 -11.10 1.12 -18.52
C GLN A 112 -11.75 1.36 -17.15
N LYS A 113 -12.48 0.34 -16.67
CA LYS A 113 -13.02 0.29 -15.29
C LYS A 113 -11.87 -0.04 -14.33
N LEU A 114 -11.74 0.74 -13.28
CA LEU A 114 -10.78 0.58 -12.21
C LEU A 114 -11.49 0.60 -10.86
N GLN A 115 -10.81 0.09 -9.86
CA GLN A 115 -11.28 0.04 -8.48
C GLN A 115 -10.26 0.70 -7.55
N GLY A 116 -10.69 1.07 -6.36
CA GLY A 116 -9.82 1.55 -5.29
C GLY A 116 -10.49 1.26 -3.96
N LEU A 117 -9.71 1.29 -2.89
CA LEU A 117 -10.16 1.03 -1.53
C LEU A 117 -10.19 2.33 -0.74
N LEU A 118 -11.37 2.74 -0.29
CA LEU A 118 -11.53 3.87 0.62
C LEU A 118 -11.75 3.35 2.04
N TYR A 119 -10.85 3.71 2.94
CA TYR A 119 -10.94 3.43 4.36
C TYR A 119 -11.34 4.71 5.10
N THR A 120 -12.37 4.63 5.94
CA THR A 120 -12.85 5.75 6.76
C THR A 120 -13.09 5.30 8.19
N PRO A 121 -13.05 6.21 9.18
CA PRO A 121 -13.49 5.90 10.54
C PRO A 121 -14.96 5.42 10.54
N LEU A 122 -15.27 4.41 11.36
CA LEU A 122 -16.63 3.89 11.53
C LEU A 122 -17.56 4.98 12.09
N ALA A 123 -17.10 5.65 13.15
CA ALA A 123 -17.77 6.78 13.75
C ALA A 123 -16.97 8.06 13.48
N SER A 124 -17.60 9.06 12.96
CA SER A 124 -17.07 10.42 12.92
C SER A 124 -18.21 11.36 13.35
N SER A 125 -17.88 12.39 14.14
CA SER A 125 -18.85 13.39 14.52
C SER A 125 -19.51 14.02 13.30
N ILE A 126 -20.81 14.23 13.34
CA ILE A 126 -21.57 14.85 12.25
C ILE A 126 -20.96 16.25 11.96
N GLY A 127 -20.72 16.52 10.68
CA GLY A 127 -20.15 17.81 10.24
C GLY A 127 -18.63 17.91 10.23
N VAL A 128 -17.89 16.96 10.81
CA VAL A 128 -16.43 16.97 10.78
C VAL A 128 -15.90 16.53 9.42
N LYS A 129 -15.11 17.39 8.78
CA LYS A 129 -14.41 17.08 7.54
C LYS A 129 -13.13 16.29 7.83
N LEU A 130 -12.93 15.21 7.09
CA LEU A 130 -11.78 14.30 7.22
C LEU A 130 -10.63 14.72 6.31
N PRO A 131 -9.40 14.83 6.79
CA PRO A 131 -8.22 14.82 5.93
C PRO A 131 -8.07 13.45 5.29
N MET A 132 -7.49 13.38 4.09
CA MET A 132 -7.30 12.12 3.37
C MET A 132 -5.86 11.92 2.94
N ILE A 133 -5.30 10.73 3.19
CA ILE A 133 -4.03 10.29 2.63
C ILE A 133 -4.30 9.33 1.47
N ILE A 134 -3.71 9.61 0.32
CA ILE A 134 -3.76 8.74 -0.84
C ILE A 134 -2.46 7.93 -0.88
N TYR A 135 -2.58 6.63 -0.66
CA TYR A 135 -1.48 5.67 -0.77
C TYR A 135 -1.60 4.88 -2.06
N PHE A 136 -0.52 4.62 -2.74
CA PHE A 136 -0.56 3.89 -4.00
C PHE A 136 0.76 3.16 -4.33
N TYR A 137 0.62 2.13 -5.16
CA TYR A 137 1.73 1.40 -5.77
C TYR A 137 1.37 0.96 -7.19
N GLU A 138 0.54 -0.08 -7.34
CA GLU A 138 -0.05 -0.53 -8.62
C GLU A 138 -1.52 -0.90 -8.45
N ARG A 139 -1.83 -2.17 -8.13
CA ARG A 139 -3.19 -2.67 -7.89
C ARG A 139 -3.33 -3.18 -6.47
N TYR A 140 -4.33 -2.68 -5.79
CA TYR A 140 -4.60 -2.99 -4.38
C TYR A 140 -6.03 -3.42 -4.11
N SER A 141 -6.95 -3.25 -5.08
CA SER A 141 -8.38 -3.56 -4.88
C SER A 141 -8.62 -5.03 -4.50
N ASP A 142 -7.75 -5.95 -4.96
CA ASP A 142 -7.82 -7.37 -4.62
C ASP A 142 -7.55 -7.66 -3.13
N ARG A 143 -7.10 -6.66 -2.37
CA ARG A 143 -6.86 -6.71 -0.92
C ARG A 143 -8.01 -6.15 -0.09
N PHE A 144 -9.22 -6.11 -0.63
CA PHE A 144 -10.41 -5.56 0.02
C PHE A 144 -10.69 -6.20 1.39
N HIS A 145 -10.47 -7.49 1.51
CA HIS A 145 -10.71 -8.26 2.74
C HIS A 145 -9.45 -8.46 3.60
N ASP A 146 -8.30 -7.88 3.24
CA ASP A 146 -7.08 -8.02 4.04
C ASP A 146 -7.23 -7.36 5.41
N TYR A 147 -6.93 -8.09 6.47
CA TYR A 147 -6.74 -7.53 7.81
C TYR A 147 -5.54 -6.56 7.83
N LYS A 148 -5.73 -5.38 8.39
CA LYS A 148 -4.69 -4.33 8.44
C LYS A 148 -4.14 -4.21 9.86
N THR A 149 -3.24 -5.11 10.22
CA THR A 149 -2.58 -5.13 11.54
C THR A 149 -1.99 -3.76 11.89
N PRO A 150 -2.38 -3.15 13.03
CA PRO A 150 -1.69 -1.98 13.55
C PRO A 150 -0.25 -2.35 13.92
N ALA A 151 0.71 -1.72 13.26
CA ALA A 151 2.13 -1.98 13.50
C ALA A 151 2.97 -0.77 13.10
N PRO A 152 4.14 -0.57 13.72
CA PRO A 152 5.09 0.44 13.29
C PRO A 152 5.50 0.25 11.83
N SER A 153 5.50 1.33 11.08
CA SER A 153 5.71 1.34 9.64
C SER A 153 7.13 0.92 9.24
N ALA A 154 7.24 0.02 8.29
CA ALA A 154 8.52 -0.26 7.66
C ALA A 154 8.88 0.78 6.58
N SER A 155 7.88 1.44 5.96
CA SER A 155 8.09 2.42 4.88
C SER A 155 6.81 3.09 4.37
N THR A 156 5.64 2.52 4.69
CA THR A 156 4.34 3.00 4.18
C THR A 156 3.43 3.40 5.33
N ILE A 157 2.37 4.16 5.04
CA ILE A 157 1.36 4.43 6.06
C ILE A 157 0.77 3.12 6.60
N ASN A 158 0.44 3.09 7.89
CA ASN A 158 -0.41 2.06 8.45
C ASN A 158 -1.87 2.51 8.39
N VAL A 159 -2.69 1.81 7.59
CA VAL A 159 -4.07 2.20 7.33
C VAL A 159 -4.89 2.27 8.62
N SER A 160 -4.79 1.23 9.47
CA SER A 160 -5.56 1.18 10.72
C SER A 160 -5.16 2.30 11.66
N TRP A 161 -3.86 2.61 11.78
CA TRP A 161 -3.35 3.71 12.59
C TRP A 161 -3.89 5.07 12.12
N PHE A 162 -3.74 5.39 10.83
CA PHE A 162 -4.18 6.68 10.31
C PHE A 162 -5.69 6.86 10.38
N VAL A 163 -6.46 5.80 10.10
CA VAL A 163 -7.93 5.87 10.19
C VAL A 163 -8.40 6.01 11.63
N SER A 164 -7.81 5.30 12.59
CA SER A 164 -8.13 5.47 14.02
C SER A 164 -7.77 6.86 14.55
N ASN A 165 -6.82 7.54 13.89
CA ASN A 165 -6.47 8.93 14.17
C ASN A 165 -7.24 9.94 13.31
N GLY A 166 -8.40 9.58 12.76
CA GLY A 166 -9.32 10.52 12.12
C GLY A 166 -8.98 10.91 10.69
N TYR A 167 -8.16 10.11 9.99
CA TYR A 167 -7.93 10.24 8.55
C TYR A 167 -8.87 9.35 7.75
N ALA A 168 -9.18 9.74 6.53
CA ALA A 168 -9.52 8.80 5.48
C ALA A 168 -8.24 8.35 4.76
N VAL A 169 -8.22 7.10 4.29
CA VAL A 169 -7.14 6.59 3.44
C VAL A 169 -7.74 6.04 2.16
N PHE A 170 -7.23 6.49 1.02
CA PHE A 170 -7.67 6.01 -0.28
C PHE A 170 -6.53 5.32 -1.03
N ILE A 171 -6.78 4.12 -1.55
CA ILE A 171 -5.79 3.31 -2.30
C ILE A 171 -6.35 2.99 -3.68
N PRO A 172 -6.06 3.80 -4.71
CA PRO A 172 -6.52 3.58 -6.08
C PRO A 172 -5.70 2.50 -6.80
N ASP A 173 -6.35 1.73 -7.66
CA ASP A 173 -5.67 0.91 -8.67
C ASP A 173 -5.10 1.79 -9.79
N ILE A 174 -3.95 1.40 -10.29
CA ILE A 174 -3.26 2.10 -11.37
C ILE A 174 -3.01 1.14 -12.53
N ILE A 175 -3.30 1.59 -13.74
CA ILE A 175 -2.91 0.93 -14.99
C ILE A 175 -1.97 1.85 -15.76
N TYR A 176 -1.10 1.24 -16.57
CA TYR A 176 -0.04 1.98 -17.25
C TYR A 176 -0.13 1.87 -18.76
N LYS A 177 0.16 3.00 -19.42
CA LYS A 177 0.50 3.05 -20.85
C LYS A 177 2.02 3.02 -21.00
N VAL A 178 2.51 2.19 -21.92
CA VAL A 178 3.94 2.11 -22.26
C VAL A 178 4.46 3.50 -22.63
N GLY A 179 5.64 3.85 -22.15
CA GLY A 179 6.28 5.15 -22.34
C GLY A 179 5.77 6.28 -21.45
N ARG A 180 4.68 6.06 -20.69
CA ARG A 180 4.00 7.09 -19.90
C ARG A 180 3.63 6.67 -18.47
N PRO A 181 4.55 6.04 -17.71
CA PRO A 181 4.20 5.52 -16.39
C PRO A 181 3.74 6.61 -15.42
N GLY A 182 4.44 7.73 -15.34
CA GLY A 182 4.09 8.83 -14.43
C GLY A 182 2.75 9.49 -14.78
N GLU A 183 2.50 9.76 -16.08
CA GLU A 183 1.20 10.30 -16.53
C GLU A 183 0.05 9.32 -16.28
N SER A 184 0.33 8.03 -16.40
CA SER A 184 -0.65 6.98 -16.13
C SER A 184 -1.05 6.97 -14.66
N ALA A 185 -0.07 7.01 -13.76
CA ALA A 185 -0.30 7.13 -12.33
C ALA A 185 -1.10 8.40 -12.00
N LEU A 186 -0.65 9.57 -12.48
CA LEU A 186 -1.34 10.85 -12.28
C LEU A 186 -2.81 10.78 -12.67
N LYS A 187 -3.10 10.25 -13.86
CA LYS A 187 -4.48 10.17 -14.37
C LYS A 187 -5.34 9.21 -13.55
N CYS A 188 -4.84 8.01 -13.24
CA CYS A 188 -5.58 7.02 -12.47
C CYS A 188 -5.87 7.54 -11.05
N ILE A 189 -4.86 8.06 -10.36
CA ILE A 189 -4.98 8.58 -9.00
C ILE A 189 -5.98 9.73 -8.95
N ASN A 190 -5.83 10.75 -9.83
CA ASN A 190 -6.73 11.90 -9.82
C ASN A 190 -8.18 11.50 -10.14
N LYS A 191 -8.41 10.59 -11.08
CA LYS A 191 -9.76 10.09 -11.40
C LYS A 191 -10.38 9.32 -10.24
N GLY A 192 -9.58 8.52 -9.54
CA GLY A 192 -10.02 7.85 -8.31
C GLY A 192 -10.38 8.85 -7.21
N VAL A 193 -9.53 9.86 -6.97
CA VAL A 193 -9.79 10.93 -5.99
C VAL A 193 -11.04 11.73 -6.38
N ASP A 194 -11.25 12.08 -7.66
CA ASP A 194 -12.45 12.75 -8.11
C ASP A 194 -13.71 11.96 -7.77
N GLN A 195 -13.66 10.64 -7.92
CA GLN A 195 -14.77 9.76 -7.57
C GLN A 195 -15.00 9.69 -6.06
N VAL A 196 -13.95 9.60 -5.26
CA VAL A 196 -14.06 9.64 -3.78
C VAL A 196 -14.74 10.92 -3.33
N LEU A 197 -14.32 12.10 -3.83
CA LEU A 197 -14.91 13.40 -3.47
C LEU A 197 -16.37 13.54 -3.87
N LYS A 198 -16.81 12.80 -4.90
CA LYS A 198 -18.23 12.77 -5.31
C LYS A 198 -19.10 11.98 -4.32
N ILE A 199 -18.60 10.86 -3.82
CA ILE A 199 -19.42 9.93 -3.01
C ILE A 199 -19.23 10.13 -1.50
N GLU A 200 -18.02 10.51 -1.05
CA GLU A 200 -17.73 10.73 0.37
C GLU A 200 -17.57 12.22 0.68
N LYS A 201 -18.69 12.85 1.02
CA LYS A 201 -18.78 14.30 1.25
C LYS A 201 -18.07 14.79 2.50
N ARG A 202 -17.66 13.89 3.40
CA ARG A 202 -16.87 14.24 4.58
C ARG A 202 -15.40 14.53 4.26
N ILE A 203 -14.90 14.13 3.10
CA ILE A 203 -13.50 14.41 2.73
C ILE A 203 -13.30 15.92 2.48
N ASP A 204 -12.26 16.47 3.09
CA ASP A 204 -11.80 17.83 2.81
C ASP A 204 -10.80 17.81 1.63
N GLN A 205 -11.23 18.34 0.51
CA GLN A 205 -10.40 18.41 -0.69
C GLN A 205 -9.14 19.28 -0.56
N LYS A 206 -9.07 20.15 0.44
CA LYS A 206 -7.90 21.01 0.73
C LYS A 206 -6.89 20.29 1.63
N ARG A 207 -7.30 19.24 2.34
CA ARG A 207 -6.48 18.49 3.29
C ARG A 207 -6.21 17.07 2.79
N MET A 208 -5.59 16.98 1.61
CA MET A 208 -5.21 15.72 0.98
C MET A 208 -3.69 15.61 0.87
N GLY A 209 -3.13 14.47 1.32
CA GLY A 209 -1.71 14.15 1.22
C GLY A 209 -1.46 12.92 0.36
N LEU A 210 -0.26 12.81 -0.21
CA LEU A 210 0.20 11.65 -0.98
C LEU A 210 1.21 10.83 -0.18
N GLN A 211 1.18 9.51 -0.31
CA GLN A 211 2.24 8.65 0.18
C GLN A 211 2.48 7.49 -0.79
N GLY A 212 3.74 7.20 -1.06
CA GLY A 212 4.17 6.02 -1.81
C GLY A 212 5.60 5.63 -1.49
N GLN A 213 5.89 4.33 -1.56
CA GLN A 213 7.20 3.74 -1.33
C GLN A 213 7.73 3.13 -2.63
N SER A 214 9.04 3.25 -2.89
CA SER A 214 9.68 2.60 -4.03
C SER A 214 9.10 3.10 -5.37
N TRP A 215 8.42 2.24 -6.12
CA TRP A 215 7.68 2.65 -7.31
C TRP A 215 6.58 3.67 -6.97
N GLY A 216 5.89 3.53 -5.83
CA GLY A 216 4.97 4.54 -5.29
C GLY A 216 5.69 5.86 -4.94
N GLY A 217 6.94 5.78 -4.46
CA GLY A 217 7.79 6.95 -4.21
C GLY A 217 8.11 7.72 -5.49
N TYR A 218 8.46 7.01 -6.58
CA TYR A 218 8.58 7.60 -7.91
C TYR A 218 7.28 8.31 -8.34
N GLN A 219 6.15 7.62 -8.22
CA GLN A 219 4.85 8.19 -8.59
C GLN A 219 4.56 9.46 -7.79
N THR A 220 4.80 9.44 -6.47
CA THR A 220 4.64 10.62 -5.60
C THR A 220 5.50 11.78 -6.09
N ALA A 221 6.80 11.55 -6.30
CA ALA A 221 7.72 12.56 -6.82
C ALA A 221 7.28 13.09 -8.20
N PHE A 222 6.78 12.21 -9.09
CA PHE A 222 6.26 12.62 -10.39
C PHE A 222 5.00 13.47 -10.26
N LEU A 223 4.04 13.06 -9.44
CA LEU A 223 2.77 13.76 -9.29
C LEU A 223 2.96 15.22 -8.85
N ILE A 224 3.77 15.45 -7.83
CA ILE A 224 4.01 16.81 -7.30
C ILE A 224 4.74 17.74 -8.27
N THR A 225 5.37 17.19 -9.34
CA THR A 225 5.89 18.02 -10.44
C THR A 225 4.83 18.40 -11.48
N ARG A 226 3.61 17.86 -11.39
CA ARG A 226 2.54 17.98 -12.39
C ARG A 226 1.24 18.58 -11.86
N THR A 227 1.05 18.61 -10.54
CA THR A 227 -0.17 19.13 -9.93
C THR A 227 0.11 19.70 -8.55
N ASN A 228 -0.61 20.76 -8.18
CA ASN A 228 -0.61 21.40 -6.87
C ASN A 228 -1.86 21.00 -6.04
N ARG A 229 -2.53 19.92 -6.42
CA ARG A 229 -3.78 19.46 -5.80
C ARG A 229 -3.61 19.01 -4.35
N TYR A 230 -2.42 18.57 -3.98
CA TYR A 230 -2.14 17.91 -2.70
C TYR A 230 -1.38 18.85 -1.77
N ALA A 231 -1.82 18.92 -0.52
CA ALA A 231 -1.25 19.83 0.50
C ALA A 231 0.16 19.41 0.94
N CYS A 232 0.46 18.12 0.91
CA CYS A 232 1.79 17.58 1.23
C CYS A 232 2.00 16.20 0.60
N ALA A 233 3.23 15.73 0.57
CA ALA A 233 3.56 14.42 0.03
C ALA A 233 4.71 13.76 0.80
N MET A 234 4.69 12.43 0.90
CA MET A 234 5.80 11.62 1.39
C MET A 234 6.21 10.59 0.36
N ALA A 235 7.47 10.62 -0.07
CA ALA A 235 8.06 9.69 -1.02
C ALA A 235 9.13 8.83 -0.33
N GLY A 236 8.85 7.55 -0.15
CA GLY A 236 9.84 6.61 0.36
C GLY A 236 10.64 5.99 -0.78
N ALA A 237 11.96 5.99 -0.66
CA ALA A 237 12.91 5.43 -1.64
C ALA A 237 12.52 5.77 -3.11
N PRO A 238 12.29 7.05 -3.46
CA PRO A 238 11.81 7.43 -4.79
C PRO A 238 12.87 7.21 -5.85
N VAL A 239 12.48 6.66 -7.01
CA VAL A 239 13.28 6.81 -8.23
C VAL A 239 13.02 8.21 -8.78
N SER A 240 14.02 9.07 -8.80
CA SER A 240 13.89 10.46 -9.22
C SER A 240 14.47 10.76 -10.61
N ASN A 241 15.47 9.98 -11.01
CA ASN A 241 16.18 10.11 -12.27
C ASN A 241 16.24 8.76 -12.99
N MET A 242 15.42 8.59 -14.03
CA MET A 242 15.31 7.33 -14.77
C MET A 242 16.60 6.98 -15.53
N PHE A 243 17.48 7.96 -15.83
CA PHE A 243 18.77 7.68 -16.50
C PHE A 243 19.76 7.01 -15.55
N SER A 244 20.06 7.64 -14.41
CA SER A 244 20.98 7.07 -13.44
C SER A 244 20.44 5.79 -12.81
N ALA A 245 19.12 5.70 -12.61
CA ALA A 245 18.48 4.50 -12.12
C ALA A 245 18.55 3.35 -13.14
N TYR A 246 18.42 3.62 -14.44
CA TYR A 246 18.58 2.61 -15.50
C TYR A 246 20.00 2.03 -15.55
N GLY A 247 21.01 2.89 -15.37
CA GLY A 247 22.42 2.49 -15.31
C GLY A 247 22.83 1.78 -14.01
N GLY A 248 21.92 1.73 -13.02
CA GLY A 248 22.20 1.08 -11.75
C GLY A 248 21.95 -0.41 -11.73
N ILE A 249 22.38 -1.05 -10.65
CA ILE A 249 22.09 -2.46 -10.33
C ILE A 249 21.28 -2.55 -9.04
N ARG A 250 20.66 -3.69 -8.80
CA ARG A 250 20.13 -4.05 -7.48
C ARG A 250 21.29 -4.56 -6.61
N TYR A 251 21.84 -3.74 -5.75
CA TYR A 251 22.99 -4.09 -4.93
C TYR A 251 22.78 -5.34 -4.07
N SER A 252 21.54 -5.59 -3.62
CA SER A 252 21.22 -6.79 -2.84
C SER A 252 21.31 -8.11 -3.63
N SER A 253 21.27 -8.06 -4.97
CA SER A 253 21.25 -9.26 -5.82
C SER A 253 22.22 -9.21 -6.99
N GLY A 254 22.91 -8.07 -7.25
CA GLY A 254 23.74 -7.86 -8.42
C GLY A 254 22.99 -7.77 -9.75
N MET A 255 21.65 -7.81 -9.72
CA MET A 255 20.84 -7.86 -10.94
C MET A 255 20.79 -6.49 -11.65
N SER A 256 20.98 -6.49 -12.98
CA SER A 256 20.72 -5.31 -13.82
C SER A 256 19.28 -4.84 -13.69
N ARG A 257 19.06 -3.53 -13.74
CA ARG A 257 17.74 -2.91 -13.66
C ARG A 257 17.12 -2.58 -15.02
N GLN A 258 17.84 -2.71 -16.10
CA GLN A 258 17.46 -2.25 -17.44
C GLN A 258 16.11 -2.81 -17.89
N PHE A 259 15.89 -4.13 -17.79
CA PHE A 259 14.62 -4.76 -18.14
C PHE A 259 13.43 -4.21 -17.34
N GLN A 260 13.67 -3.80 -16.09
CA GLN A 260 12.64 -3.22 -15.21
C GLN A 260 12.17 -1.88 -15.75
N TYR A 261 13.08 -1.05 -16.25
CA TYR A 261 12.73 0.25 -16.84
C TYR A 261 12.10 0.10 -18.22
N GLU A 262 12.61 -0.81 -19.05
CA GLU A 262 12.09 -0.98 -20.40
C GLU A 262 10.75 -1.70 -20.44
N LYS A 263 10.60 -2.85 -19.77
CA LYS A 263 9.52 -3.79 -20.03
C LYS A 263 8.57 -4.04 -18.88
N THR A 264 9.07 -4.11 -17.61
CA THR A 264 8.24 -4.53 -16.48
C THR A 264 7.67 -3.35 -15.72
N GLN A 265 8.20 -2.99 -14.54
CA GLN A 265 7.56 -2.01 -13.65
C GLN A 265 7.44 -0.61 -14.26
N SER A 266 8.51 -0.08 -14.86
CA SER A 266 8.51 1.29 -15.39
C SER A 266 7.92 1.40 -16.79
N ARG A 267 7.96 0.34 -17.58
CA ARG A 267 7.29 0.24 -18.90
C ARG A 267 7.60 1.41 -19.84
N ILE A 268 8.86 1.92 -19.83
CA ILE A 268 9.25 3.03 -20.73
C ILE A 268 9.28 2.55 -22.18
N GLY A 269 9.53 1.25 -22.43
CA GLY A 269 9.43 0.62 -23.73
C GLY A 269 10.62 0.82 -24.64
N LYS A 270 11.62 1.57 -24.21
CA LYS A 270 12.82 1.91 -24.99
C LYS A 270 14.03 2.02 -24.06
N THR A 271 15.24 1.86 -24.63
CA THR A 271 16.48 2.24 -23.95
C THR A 271 16.62 3.77 -23.84
N PRO A 272 17.44 4.30 -22.94
CA PRO A 272 17.70 5.75 -22.83
C PRO A 272 18.18 6.38 -24.14
N TRP A 273 18.99 5.69 -24.91
CA TRP A 273 19.54 6.19 -26.18
C TRP A 273 18.47 6.26 -27.30
N LYS A 274 17.52 5.30 -27.31
CA LYS A 274 16.39 5.30 -28.29
C LYS A 274 15.17 6.10 -27.78
N GLY A 275 15.12 6.46 -26.51
CA GLY A 275 13.97 7.09 -25.89
C GLY A 275 14.32 8.22 -24.93
N PHE A 276 15.33 9.02 -25.20
CA PHE A 276 15.83 10.09 -24.33
C PHE A 276 14.70 10.94 -23.73
N TYR A 277 13.81 11.45 -24.56
CA TYR A 277 12.70 12.29 -24.10
C TYR A 277 11.71 11.54 -23.20
N SER A 278 11.50 10.23 -23.40
CA SER A 278 10.67 9.41 -22.52
C SER A 278 11.31 9.26 -21.14
N TYR A 279 12.61 9.03 -21.07
CA TYR A 279 13.35 8.99 -19.82
C TYR A 279 13.35 10.34 -19.10
N LYS A 280 13.66 11.44 -19.81
CA LYS A 280 13.62 12.80 -19.27
C LYS A 280 12.23 13.13 -18.73
N LYS A 281 11.17 12.87 -19.50
CA LYS A 281 9.78 13.17 -19.14
C LYS A 281 9.34 12.41 -17.86
N ASN A 282 9.83 11.20 -17.66
CA ASN A 282 9.53 10.37 -16.51
C ASN A 282 10.54 10.50 -15.37
N SER A 283 11.47 11.44 -15.42
CA SER A 283 12.44 11.73 -14.35
C SER A 283 12.02 12.97 -13.56
N PRO A 284 11.44 12.83 -12.37
CA PRO A 284 10.96 13.95 -11.54
C PRO A 284 12.02 15.03 -11.29
N VAL A 285 13.28 14.64 -11.10
CA VAL A 285 14.39 15.56 -10.80
C VAL A 285 14.52 16.70 -11.80
N PHE A 286 14.26 16.46 -13.09
CA PHE A 286 14.32 17.51 -14.13
C PHE A 286 13.17 18.52 -14.06
N TYR A 287 12.20 18.29 -13.20
CA TYR A 287 11.03 19.15 -13.00
C TYR A 287 10.91 19.61 -11.55
N ALA A 288 11.98 19.51 -10.76
CA ALA A 288 12.01 19.90 -9.36
C ALA A 288 11.60 21.38 -9.16
N ASN A 289 11.92 22.25 -10.13
CA ASN A 289 11.51 23.66 -10.12
C ASN A 289 9.98 23.87 -10.12
N LYS A 290 9.19 22.90 -10.61
CA LYS A 290 7.73 22.96 -10.66
C LYS A 290 7.06 22.46 -9.36
N VAL A 291 7.83 21.93 -8.42
CA VAL A 291 7.30 21.43 -7.16
C VAL A 291 6.94 22.58 -6.23
N ASN A 292 5.69 22.61 -5.78
CA ASN A 292 5.21 23.51 -4.73
C ASN A 292 4.70 22.76 -3.50
N THR A 293 4.38 21.47 -3.67
CA THR A 293 3.93 20.60 -2.59
C THR A 293 5.09 20.26 -1.65
N PRO A 294 4.99 20.54 -0.35
CA PRO A 294 5.99 20.12 0.65
C PRO A 294 6.23 18.61 0.59
N LEU A 295 7.49 18.20 0.62
CA LEU A 295 7.88 16.80 0.44
C LEU A 295 8.72 16.28 1.61
N LEU A 296 8.26 15.17 2.19
CA LEU A 296 9.08 14.32 3.06
C LEU A 296 9.64 13.15 2.24
N ILE A 297 10.95 12.99 2.24
CA ILE A 297 11.63 11.83 1.64
C ILE A 297 12.09 10.91 2.77
N MET A 298 11.89 9.60 2.64
CA MET A 298 12.59 8.58 3.43
C MET A 298 13.40 7.72 2.48
N HIS A 299 14.72 7.67 2.64
CA HIS A 299 15.57 6.81 1.83
C HIS A 299 16.81 6.41 2.62
N ASN A 300 17.05 5.11 2.72
CA ASN A 300 18.09 4.56 3.57
C ASN A 300 19.39 4.37 2.78
N ASP A 301 20.50 4.54 3.45
CA ASP A 301 21.84 4.51 2.84
C ASP A 301 22.29 3.11 2.37
N ASN A 302 21.72 2.03 2.94
CA ASN A 302 21.97 0.65 2.55
C ASN A 302 20.81 0.03 1.72
N ASP A 303 20.11 0.87 0.95
CA ASP A 303 19.02 0.41 0.09
C ASP A 303 19.57 -0.39 -1.11
N GLY A 304 19.40 -1.72 -1.05
CA GLY A 304 19.83 -2.64 -2.10
C GLY A 304 18.87 -2.75 -3.30
N ALA A 305 17.70 -2.09 -3.25
CA ALA A 305 16.68 -2.13 -4.30
C ALA A 305 16.65 -0.85 -5.14
N VAL A 306 16.61 0.32 -4.52
CA VAL A 306 16.68 1.63 -5.18
C VAL A 306 17.94 2.33 -4.69
N PRO A 307 18.88 2.71 -5.57
CA PRO A 307 20.10 3.40 -5.14
C PRO A 307 19.78 4.64 -4.31
N PHE A 308 20.43 4.78 -3.17
CA PHE A 308 20.26 5.90 -2.23
C PHE A 308 20.41 7.27 -2.91
N THR A 309 21.30 7.35 -3.89
CA THR A 309 21.53 8.55 -4.70
C THR A 309 20.27 9.09 -5.37
N GLN A 310 19.28 8.24 -5.65
CA GLN A 310 18.00 8.69 -6.24
C GLN A 310 17.22 9.64 -5.31
N GLY A 311 17.22 9.35 -4.01
CA GLY A 311 16.62 10.24 -3.00
C GLY A 311 17.46 11.49 -2.80
N VAL A 312 18.79 11.35 -2.78
CA VAL A 312 19.74 12.46 -2.62
C VAL A 312 19.64 13.44 -3.78
N GLU A 313 19.62 12.98 -5.04
CA GLU A 313 19.47 13.84 -6.22
C GLU A 313 18.21 14.72 -6.12
N LEU A 314 17.08 14.12 -5.75
CA LEU A 314 15.82 14.85 -5.62
C LEU A 314 15.86 15.84 -4.45
N PHE A 315 16.37 15.40 -3.29
CA PHE A 315 16.49 16.25 -2.10
C PHE A 315 17.36 17.46 -2.36
N MET A 316 18.58 17.25 -2.90
CA MET A 316 19.52 18.34 -3.19
C MET A 316 18.97 19.30 -4.24
N GLY A 317 18.32 18.79 -5.28
CA GLY A 317 17.64 19.62 -6.28
C GLY A 317 16.56 20.52 -5.68
N LEU A 318 15.70 19.96 -4.83
CA LEU A 318 14.64 20.72 -4.15
C LEU A 318 15.21 21.72 -3.14
N ARG A 319 16.25 21.33 -2.38
CA ARG A 319 16.96 22.25 -1.46
C ARG A 319 17.59 23.43 -2.18
N ARG A 320 18.26 23.19 -3.32
CA ARG A 320 18.87 24.25 -4.14
C ARG A 320 17.83 25.24 -4.67
N LEU A 321 16.61 24.75 -4.90
CA LEU A 321 15.46 25.54 -5.38
C LEU A 321 14.62 26.13 -4.23
N GLU A 322 15.10 26.05 -2.99
CA GLU A 322 14.42 26.55 -1.79
C GLU A 322 13.01 25.99 -1.56
N LYS A 323 12.76 24.76 -2.06
CA LYS A 323 11.48 24.09 -1.88
C LYS A 323 11.39 23.43 -0.50
N PRO A 324 10.21 23.42 0.14
CA PRO A 324 10.01 22.73 1.41
C PRO A 324 10.24 21.24 1.27
N VAL A 325 11.38 20.75 1.75
CA VAL A 325 11.76 19.33 1.67
C VAL A 325 12.54 18.90 2.91
N TRP A 326 12.22 17.70 3.39
CA TRP A 326 12.91 17.00 4.48
C TRP A 326 13.32 15.62 4.00
N MET A 327 14.42 15.11 4.53
CA MET A 327 14.89 13.75 4.21
C MET A 327 15.23 13.01 5.51
N LEU A 328 14.61 11.85 5.71
CA LEU A 328 14.91 10.92 6.78
C LEU A 328 15.80 9.81 6.22
N VAL A 329 16.95 9.61 6.86
CA VAL A 329 17.91 8.55 6.54
C VAL A 329 18.14 7.71 7.78
N TYR A 330 17.85 6.41 7.69
CA TYR A 330 18.11 5.45 8.76
C TYR A 330 19.33 4.63 8.39
N ASN A 331 20.46 4.93 9.02
CA ASN A 331 21.76 4.38 8.68
C ASN A 331 21.80 2.86 8.85
N GLY A 332 22.32 2.17 7.82
CA GLY A 332 22.42 0.72 7.77
C GLY A 332 21.10 -0.01 7.50
N GLU A 333 19.99 0.71 7.38
CA GLU A 333 18.72 0.12 6.99
C GLU A 333 18.62 -0.08 5.47
N GLN A 334 17.88 -1.11 5.09
CA GLN A 334 17.66 -1.48 3.70
C GLN A 334 16.45 -0.73 3.09
N HIS A 335 15.93 -1.23 1.98
CA HIS A 335 14.80 -0.64 1.26
C HIS A 335 13.55 -0.40 2.15
N ASN A 336 13.30 -1.30 3.09
CA ASN A 336 12.31 -1.15 4.14
C ASN A 336 13.00 -1.27 5.50
N LEU A 337 12.53 -0.50 6.48
CA LEU A 337 13.06 -0.54 7.84
C LEU A 337 12.83 -1.91 8.49
N ARG A 338 13.83 -2.45 9.15
CA ARG A 338 13.78 -3.70 9.90
C ARG A 338 13.83 -3.49 11.40
N LYS A 339 14.69 -2.59 11.88
CA LYS A 339 14.85 -2.31 13.31
C LYS A 339 13.58 -1.66 13.87
N ARG A 340 13.05 -2.21 14.96
CA ARG A 340 11.79 -1.76 15.57
C ARG A 340 11.86 -0.27 15.97
N ALA A 341 12.98 0.19 16.53
CA ALA A 341 13.18 1.58 16.92
C ALA A 341 13.04 2.53 15.72
N ASN A 342 13.68 2.20 14.58
CA ASN A 342 13.59 3.00 13.36
C ASN A 342 12.17 3.01 12.78
N ARG A 343 11.48 1.88 12.86
CA ARG A 343 10.06 1.78 12.42
C ARG A 343 9.14 2.64 13.28
N LEU A 344 9.37 2.70 14.59
CA LEU A 344 8.63 3.57 15.50
C LEU A 344 8.91 5.04 15.19
N ASP A 345 10.20 5.43 15.07
CA ASP A 345 10.58 6.80 14.74
C ASP A 345 9.99 7.26 13.40
N LEU A 346 10.06 6.41 12.36
CA LEU A 346 9.42 6.73 11.07
C LEU A 346 7.90 6.92 11.22
N SER A 347 7.24 6.06 12.00
CA SER A 347 5.78 6.15 12.20
C SER A 347 5.40 7.46 12.89
N ILE A 348 6.16 7.88 13.90
CA ILE A 348 5.96 9.14 14.60
C ILE A 348 6.17 10.32 13.65
N ARG A 349 7.33 10.41 12.99
CA ARG A 349 7.66 11.51 12.08
C ARG A 349 6.71 11.62 10.90
N MET A 350 6.27 10.49 10.37
CA MET A 350 5.27 10.46 9.29
C MET A 350 3.91 10.98 9.78
N SER A 351 3.47 10.60 10.98
CA SER A 351 2.25 11.12 11.59
C SER A 351 2.34 12.62 11.84
N GLU A 352 3.43 13.08 12.47
CA GLU A 352 3.68 14.51 12.73
C GLU A 352 3.72 15.35 11.45
N PHE A 353 4.33 14.83 10.38
CA PHE A 353 4.37 15.51 9.08
C PHE A 353 2.97 15.68 8.49
N PHE A 354 2.16 14.60 8.47
CA PHE A 354 0.80 14.68 7.97
C PHE A 354 -0.11 15.51 8.88
N ASP A 355 0.02 15.40 10.21
CA ASP A 355 -0.77 16.19 11.16
C ASP A 355 -0.48 17.69 11.02
N TYR A 356 0.78 18.06 10.81
CA TYR A 356 1.14 19.47 10.55
C TYR A 356 0.44 20.04 9.31
N TYR A 357 0.49 19.32 8.17
CA TYR A 357 -0.06 19.83 6.91
C TYR A 357 -1.56 19.60 6.73
N LEU A 358 -2.11 18.57 7.34
CA LEU A 358 -3.49 18.14 7.09
C LEU A 358 -4.43 18.37 8.26
N LYS A 359 -3.90 18.64 9.46
CA LYS A 359 -4.70 18.93 10.67
C LYS A 359 -4.33 20.25 11.36
N ASN A 360 -3.42 21.03 10.77
CA ASN A 360 -2.92 22.28 11.35
C ASN A 360 -2.28 22.10 12.73
N SER A 361 -1.64 20.95 12.97
CA SER A 361 -0.88 20.72 14.20
C SER A 361 0.38 21.60 14.23
N LEU A 362 0.99 21.74 15.40
CA LEU A 362 2.24 22.49 15.54
C LEU A 362 3.34 21.85 14.69
N LYS A 363 4.22 22.70 14.14
CA LYS A 363 5.37 22.23 13.37
C LYS A 363 6.35 21.51 14.30
N PRO A 364 6.67 20.23 14.03
CA PRO A 364 7.62 19.47 14.84
C PRO A 364 9.02 20.08 14.82
N ASP A 365 9.75 19.98 15.93
CA ASP A 365 11.10 20.54 16.06
C ASP A 365 12.06 20.02 14.98
N TRP A 366 11.99 18.74 14.63
CA TRP A 366 12.85 18.16 13.59
C TRP A 366 12.59 18.75 12.19
N MET A 367 11.39 19.24 11.93
CA MET A 367 11.07 19.97 10.69
C MET A 367 11.49 21.43 10.74
N ALA A 368 11.53 22.03 11.92
CA ALA A 368 11.90 23.43 12.11
C ALA A 368 13.43 23.63 12.12
N LYS A 369 14.15 22.81 12.89
CA LYS A 369 15.57 22.98 13.16
C LYS A 369 16.45 22.08 12.27
N GLY A 370 15.91 20.93 11.81
CA GLY A 370 16.70 19.87 11.19
C GLY A 370 17.62 19.20 12.22
N ARG A 371 18.59 18.43 11.73
CA ARG A 371 19.63 17.82 12.57
C ARG A 371 21.00 18.19 12.02
N SER A 372 21.86 18.73 12.86
CA SER A 372 23.26 19.01 12.48
C SER A 372 24.03 17.71 12.24
N LEU A 373 24.86 17.68 11.20
CA LEU A 373 25.82 16.57 10.99
C LEU A 373 26.79 16.39 12.17
N LYS A 374 26.99 17.43 12.97
CA LYS A 374 27.83 17.37 14.19
C LYS A 374 27.15 16.69 15.37
N GLU A 375 25.81 16.62 15.35
CA GLU A 375 25.03 15.91 16.36
C GLU A 375 24.87 14.44 15.96
N LYS A 376 25.98 13.67 16.08
CA LYS A 376 25.84 12.20 16.00
C LYS A 376 24.95 11.73 17.17
N PRO A 377 24.05 10.75 16.96
CA PRO A 377 23.37 10.13 18.08
C PRO A 377 24.46 9.55 18.99
N THR A 378 24.46 9.91 20.26
CA THR A 378 25.10 9.08 21.27
C THR A 378 24.39 7.72 21.17
N GLU A 379 25.13 6.70 20.74
CA GLU A 379 24.68 5.32 20.83
C GLU A 379 24.36 5.06 22.31
N LYS A 380 23.07 4.91 22.61
CA LYS A 380 22.58 4.38 23.88
C LYS A 380 21.93 3.05 23.62
#